data_5ffb3651670470ea9e061c1db2b4966f
#
_entry.id   5ffb3651670470ea9e061c1db2b4966f
#
_cell.length_a   1.000
_cell.length_b   1.000
_cell.length_c   1.000
_cell.angle_alpha   90.00
_cell.angle_beta   90.00
_cell.angle_gamma   90.00
#
_symmetry.space_group_name_H-M   'P 1'
#
loop_
_entity.id
_entity.type
_entity.pdbx_description
1 polymer ?
#
loop_
_entity_poly.entity_id
_entity_poly.type
_entity_poly.pdbx_seq_one_letter_code
_entity_poly.pdbx_strand_id
1 'polypeptide(L)'
;MGVKLKDLANPRKTSFENLSGNNIAIDGYNIIYQFLTTIRGPTGEPLMNSKVRVTSHITGLFYRNINLLNNNIQPIYVLDGKPPQLKSTLIKKRKEIREKNQEKYQKAMEEGDQELARRYSHSMIRINEDIINDVKRI
;
A
#
# COMPACT_ATOMS: atom_id res chain seq x y z
N MET A 1 3.86 5.01 8.25
CA MET A 1 4.30 4.61 9.61
C MET A 1 3.13 4.86 10.54
N GLY A 2 2.54 3.81 11.06
CA GLY A 2 1.49 3.89 12.07
C GLY A 2 2.11 4.02 13.48
N VAL A 3 1.32 4.49 14.43
CA VAL A 3 1.67 4.46 15.85
C VAL A 3 1.65 3.00 16.29
N LYS A 4 2.66 2.56 17.05
CA LYS A 4 2.67 1.22 17.65
C LYS A 4 1.64 1.19 18.79
N LEU A 5 0.42 0.79 18.47
CA LEU A 5 -0.67 0.68 19.45
C LEU A 5 -0.60 -0.61 20.28
N LYS A 6 0.31 -1.54 19.91
CA LYS A 6 0.42 -2.86 20.55
C LYS A 6 0.65 -2.79 22.05
N ASP A 7 1.37 -1.76 22.51
CA ASP A 7 1.69 -1.57 23.93
C ASP A 7 0.57 -0.87 24.72
N LEU A 8 -0.44 -0.33 24.01
CA LEU A 8 -1.60 0.36 24.57
C LEU A 8 -2.88 -0.48 24.52
N ALA A 9 -2.86 -1.61 23.83
CA ALA A 9 -4.02 -2.48 23.65
C ALA A 9 -3.70 -3.89 24.16
N ASN A 10 -4.69 -4.56 24.72
CA ASN A 10 -4.62 -5.99 25.04
C ASN A 10 -5.09 -6.80 23.81
N PRO A 11 -4.19 -7.20 22.89
CA PRO A 11 -4.60 -7.91 21.68
C PRO A 11 -5.11 -9.31 22.03
N ARG A 12 -6.26 -9.66 21.47
CA ARG A 12 -6.79 -11.03 21.55
C ARG A 12 -6.45 -11.75 20.24
N LYS A 13 -5.96 -12.98 20.35
CA LYS A 13 -5.82 -13.84 19.18
C LYS A 13 -7.22 -14.21 18.67
N THR A 14 -7.44 -14.09 17.38
CA THR A 14 -8.67 -14.49 16.71
C THR A 14 -8.33 -15.25 15.43
N SER A 15 -9.31 -15.92 14.85
CA SER A 15 -9.21 -16.63 13.59
C SER A 15 -10.28 -16.13 12.61
N PHE A 16 -10.20 -16.51 11.35
CA PHE A 16 -11.21 -16.14 10.36
C PHE A 16 -12.58 -16.74 10.68
N GLU A 17 -12.63 -17.93 11.28
CA GLU A 17 -13.88 -18.57 11.70
C GLU A 17 -14.62 -17.72 12.72
N ASN A 18 -13.88 -17.11 13.67
CA ASN A 18 -14.48 -16.23 14.69
C ASN A 18 -14.95 -14.88 14.10
N LEU A 19 -14.49 -14.52 12.91
CA LEU A 19 -14.85 -13.30 12.20
C LEU A 19 -15.90 -13.56 11.11
N SER A 20 -16.25 -14.81 10.85
CA SER A 20 -17.26 -15.19 9.86
C SER A 20 -18.60 -14.50 10.13
N GLY A 21 -19.26 -14.05 9.07
CA GLY A 21 -20.52 -13.32 9.14
C GLY A 21 -20.39 -11.84 9.53
N ASN A 22 -19.17 -11.33 9.75
CA ASN A 22 -18.94 -9.94 10.13
C ASN A 22 -18.53 -9.05 8.95
N ASN A 23 -18.87 -7.76 9.07
CA ASN A 23 -18.34 -6.71 8.23
C ASN A 23 -17.07 -6.16 8.88
N ILE A 24 -15.96 -6.08 8.14
CA ILE A 24 -14.68 -5.60 8.65
C ILE A 24 -14.26 -4.34 7.90
N ALA A 25 -14.10 -3.24 8.64
CA ALA A 25 -13.54 -2.00 8.10
C ALA A 25 -12.02 -2.13 7.93
N ILE A 26 -11.52 -1.82 6.74
CA ILE A 26 -10.12 -1.90 6.37
C ILE A 26 -9.63 -0.50 5.95
N ASP A 27 -8.50 -0.06 6.50
CA ASP A 27 -7.82 1.15 6.05
C ASP A 27 -7.36 0.97 4.59
N GLY A 28 -8.08 1.62 3.67
CA GLY A 28 -7.85 1.48 2.23
C GLY A 28 -6.48 1.97 1.79
N TYR A 29 -6.00 3.10 2.29
CA TYR A 29 -4.68 3.62 1.93
C TYR A 29 -3.56 2.73 2.43
N ASN A 30 -3.68 2.18 3.62
CA ASN A 30 -2.68 1.29 4.20
C ASN A 30 -2.57 -0.02 3.41
N ILE A 31 -3.69 -0.63 3.08
CA ILE A 31 -3.70 -1.90 2.33
C ILE A 31 -3.21 -1.72 0.88
N ILE A 32 -3.62 -0.63 0.20
CA ILE A 32 -3.12 -0.30 -1.14
C ILE A 32 -1.60 -0.10 -1.11
N TYR A 33 -1.10 0.67 -0.15
CA TYR A 33 0.34 0.89 0.02
C TYR A 33 1.07 -0.43 0.26
N GLN A 34 0.52 -1.32 1.09
CA GLN A 34 1.08 -2.65 1.33
C GLN A 34 1.20 -3.43 0.02
N PHE A 35 0.17 -3.49 -0.80
CA PHE A 35 0.22 -4.22 -2.07
C PHE A 35 1.22 -3.62 -3.06
N LEU A 36 1.28 -2.30 -3.16
CA LEU A 36 2.25 -1.61 -4.01
C LEU A 36 3.71 -1.83 -3.56
N THR A 37 3.92 -2.13 -2.27
CA THR A 37 5.27 -2.41 -1.73
C THR A 37 5.64 -3.88 -1.78
N THR A 38 4.69 -4.80 -1.64
CA THR A 38 4.96 -6.24 -1.52
C THR A 38 4.77 -7.01 -2.83
N ILE A 39 3.79 -6.61 -3.66
CA ILE A 39 3.50 -7.28 -4.93
C ILE A 39 4.30 -6.58 -6.04
N ARG A 40 5.45 -7.17 -6.38
CA ARG A 40 6.42 -6.59 -7.31
C ARG A 40 6.95 -7.62 -8.28
N GLY A 41 7.44 -7.14 -9.41
CA GLY A 41 8.17 -7.92 -10.38
C GLY A 41 9.55 -8.36 -9.89
N PRO A 42 10.26 -9.20 -10.65
CA PRO A 42 11.57 -9.74 -10.29
C PRO A 42 12.64 -8.66 -10.05
N THR A 43 12.57 -7.56 -10.77
CA THR A 43 13.51 -6.42 -10.69
C THR A 43 13.11 -5.39 -9.64
N GLY A 44 11.99 -5.63 -8.92
CA GLY A 44 11.55 -4.81 -7.78
C GLY A 44 10.62 -3.65 -8.15
N GLU A 45 10.20 -3.54 -9.39
CA GLU A 45 9.17 -2.58 -9.83
C GLU A 45 7.75 -3.10 -9.51
N PRO A 46 6.76 -2.22 -9.37
CA PRO A 46 5.36 -2.63 -9.28
C PRO A 46 4.94 -3.43 -10.52
N LEU A 47 4.03 -4.39 -10.36
CA LEU A 47 3.44 -5.05 -11.52
C LEU A 47 2.70 -4.04 -12.40
N MET A 48 2.89 -4.15 -13.71
CA MET A 48 2.30 -3.26 -14.70
C MET A 48 1.65 -4.08 -15.83
N ASN A 49 0.64 -3.49 -16.46
CA ASN A 49 0.08 -4.05 -17.68
C ASN A 49 0.89 -3.61 -18.92
N SER A 50 0.49 -4.07 -20.11
CA SER A 50 1.12 -3.73 -21.40
C SER A 50 1.13 -2.22 -21.72
N LYS A 51 0.28 -1.43 -21.07
CA LYS A 51 0.22 0.04 -21.20
C LYS A 51 1.01 0.76 -20.08
N VAL A 52 1.90 0.06 -19.38
CA VAL A 52 2.75 0.59 -18.27
C VAL A 52 1.91 1.14 -17.10
N ARG A 53 0.68 0.67 -16.93
CA ARG A 53 -0.18 1.03 -15.80
C ARG A 53 0.04 0.05 -14.65
N VAL A 54 0.24 0.57 -13.45
CA VAL A 54 0.45 -0.25 -12.24
C VAL A 54 -0.78 -1.07 -11.91
N THR A 55 -0.59 -2.37 -11.67
CA THR A 55 -1.65 -3.35 -11.39
C THR A 55 -1.47 -4.11 -10.07
N SER A 56 -0.37 -3.92 -9.34
CA SER A 56 -0.10 -4.59 -8.06
C SER A 56 -1.25 -4.47 -7.06
N HIS A 57 -1.86 -3.29 -6.95
CA HIS A 57 -2.99 -3.03 -6.06
C HIS A 57 -4.26 -3.81 -6.47
N ILE A 58 -4.52 -3.93 -7.78
CA ILE A 58 -5.65 -4.70 -8.31
C ILE A 58 -5.48 -6.18 -7.94
N THR A 59 -4.30 -6.73 -8.24
CA THR A 59 -3.98 -8.13 -7.92
C THR A 59 -4.12 -8.40 -6.42
N GLY A 60 -3.55 -7.53 -5.59
CA GLY A 60 -3.60 -7.69 -4.13
C GLY A 60 -5.02 -7.62 -3.57
N LEU A 61 -5.81 -6.64 -4.01
CA LEU A 61 -7.21 -6.49 -3.58
C LEU A 61 -8.06 -7.67 -4.04
N PHE A 62 -7.92 -8.10 -5.29
CA PHE A 62 -8.68 -9.22 -5.82
C PHE A 62 -8.49 -10.49 -4.98
N TYR A 63 -7.25 -10.92 -4.76
CA TYR A 63 -6.99 -12.11 -3.97
C TYR A 63 -7.36 -11.95 -2.49
N ARG A 64 -7.18 -10.76 -1.93
CA ARG A 64 -7.58 -10.46 -0.55
C ARG A 64 -9.10 -10.55 -0.40
N ASN A 65 -9.86 -9.96 -1.32
CA ASN A 65 -11.33 -10.01 -1.30
C ASN A 65 -11.85 -11.44 -1.43
N ILE A 66 -11.33 -12.21 -2.38
CA ILE A 66 -11.71 -13.63 -2.52
C ILE A 66 -11.46 -14.39 -1.21
N ASN A 67 -10.30 -14.20 -0.58
CA ASN A 67 -9.97 -14.87 0.66
C ASN A 67 -10.94 -14.49 1.80
N LEU A 68 -11.26 -13.20 1.95
CA LEU A 68 -12.19 -12.73 2.97
C LEU A 68 -13.61 -13.25 2.71
N LEU A 69 -14.10 -13.15 1.47
CA LEU A 69 -15.44 -13.61 1.09
C LEU A 69 -15.60 -15.13 1.23
N ASN A 70 -14.57 -15.91 0.91
CA ASN A 70 -14.57 -17.36 1.13
C ASN A 70 -14.65 -17.74 2.62
N ASN A 71 -14.22 -16.86 3.50
CA ASN A 71 -14.38 -17.02 4.95
C ASN A 71 -15.66 -16.34 5.48
N ASN A 72 -16.58 -15.97 4.58
CA ASN A 72 -17.84 -15.28 4.92
C ASN A 72 -17.61 -13.97 5.69
N ILE A 73 -16.55 -13.23 5.32
CA ILE A 73 -16.20 -11.92 5.90
C ILE A 73 -16.39 -10.87 4.82
N GLN A 74 -17.18 -9.82 5.11
CA GLN A 74 -17.42 -8.72 4.18
C GLN A 74 -16.41 -7.58 4.42
N PRO A 75 -15.46 -7.31 3.50
CA PRO A 75 -14.56 -6.19 3.63
C PRO A 75 -15.25 -4.85 3.28
N ILE A 76 -14.99 -3.82 4.09
CA ILE A 76 -15.40 -2.44 3.83
C ILE A 76 -14.14 -1.58 3.78
N TYR A 77 -13.72 -1.16 2.60
CA TYR A 77 -12.54 -0.31 2.46
C TYR A 77 -12.87 1.16 2.75
N VAL A 78 -12.22 1.70 3.77
CA VAL A 78 -12.37 3.10 4.16
C VAL A 78 -11.23 3.91 3.53
N LEU A 79 -11.58 4.86 2.68
CA LEU A 79 -10.62 5.78 2.06
C LEU A 79 -10.69 7.12 2.76
N ASP A 80 -9.54 7.59 3.24
CA ASP A 80 -9.44 8.91 3.88
C ASP A 80 -9.84 10.03 2.90
N GLY A 81 -10.53 11.02 3.43
CA GLY A 81 -10.82 12.28 2.75
C GLY A 81 -9.61 13.22 2.71
N LYS A 82 -9.86 14.52 2.51
CA LYS A 82 -8.80 15.55 2.53
C LYS A 82 -8.09 15.55 3.89
N PRO A 83 -6.73 15.49 3.90
CA PRO A 83 -5.98 15.48 5.16
C PRO A 83 -6.20 16.80 5.93
N PRO A 84 -6.34 16.75 7.27
CA PRO A 84 -6.44 17.94 8.09
C PRO A 84 -5.17 18.80 7.98
N GLN A 85 -5.33 20.13 8.14
CA GLN A 85 -4.22 21.10 7.99
C GLN A 85 -3.02 20.80 8.89
N LEU A 86 -3.24 20.26 10.08
CA LEU A 86 -2.20 19.84 11.02
C LEU A 86 -1.24 18.77 10.45
N LYS A 87 -1.67 18.01 9.44
CA LYS A 87 -0.80 17.01 8.78
C LYS A 87 0.05 17.58 7.63
N SER A 88 -0.11 18.87 7.29
CA SER A 88 0.57 19.50 6.16
C SER A 88 2.10 19.44 6.26
N THR A 89 2.65 19.67 7.45
CA THR A 89 4.10 19.62 7.72
C THR A 89 4.67 18.21 7.53
N LEU A 90 3.94 17.19 7.98
CA LEU A 90 4.35 15.79 7.79
C LEU A 90 4.28 15.37 6.31
N ILE A 91 3.30 15.88 5.58
CA ILE A 91 3.15 15.62 4.14
C ILE A 91 4.32 16.25 3.37
N LYS A 92 4.71 17.51 3.71
CA LYS A 92 5.88 18.19 3.14
C LYS A 92 7.18 17.40 3.38
N LYS A 93 7.45 17.00 4.64
CA LYS A 93 8.61 16.18 4.97
C LYS A 93 8.66 14.86 4.19
N ARG A 94 7.51 14.18 4.03
CA ARG A 94 7.44 12.95 3.24
C ARG A 94 7.70 13.19 1.75
N LYS A 95 7.31 14.36 1.22
CA LYS A 95 7.61 14.75 -0.16
C LYS A 95 9.11 14.95 -0.36
N GLU A 96 9.76 15.71 0.52
CA GLU A 96 11.21 15.94 0.48
C GLU A 96 12.03 14.65 0.57
N ILE A 97 11.65 13.74 1.46
CA ILE A 97 12.31 12.43 1.59
C ILE A 97 12.17 11.62 0.28
N ARG A 98 11.00 11.66 -0.36
CA ARG A 98 10.78 10.97 -1.63
C ARG A 98 11.64 11.55 -2.76
N GLU A 99 11.70 12.87 -2.88
CA GLU A 99 12.53 13.55 -3.89
C GLU A 99 14.00 13.16 -3.73
N LYS A 100 14.54 13.20 -2.51
CA LYS A 100 15.89 12.72 -2.21
C LYS A 100 16.11 11.23 -2.54
N ASN A 101 15.11 10.40 -2.29
CA ASN A 101 15.22 8.97 -2.59
C ASN A 101 15.09 8.69 -4.10
N GLN A 102 14.41 9.55 -4.84
CA GLN A 102 14.34 9.47 -6.30
C GLN A 102 15.70 9.74 -6.94
N GLU A 103 16.42 10.75 -6.46
CA GLU A 103 17.81 11.03 -6.91
C GLU A 103 18.74 9.85 -6.61
N LYS A 104 18.63 9.27 -5.40
CA LYS A 104 19.43 8.11 -5.00
C LYS A 104 19.08 6.86 -5.82
N TYR A 105 17.81 6.68 -6.17
CA TYR A 105 17.38 5.60 -7.06
C TYR A 105 18.01 5.72 -8.44
N GLN A 106 17.99 6.92 -9.03
CA GLN A 106 18.59 7.16 -10.34
C GLN A 106 20.09 6.86 -10.33
N LYS A 107 20.82 7.34 -9.32
CA LYS A 107 22.25 7.03 -9.16
C LYS A 107 22.53 5.54 -9.04
N ALA A 108 21.75 4.84 -8.21
CA ALA A 108 21.91 3.40 -8.05
C ALA A 108 21.64 2.63 -9.36
N MET A 109 20.69 3.11 -10.18
CA MET A 109 20.42 2.53 -11.50
C MET A 109 21.59 2.78 -12.48
N GLU A 110 22.18 3.97 -12.47
CA GLU A 110 23.34 4.34 -13.29
C GLU A 110 24.61 3.56 -12.90
N GLU A 111 24.78 3.30 -11.59
CA GLU A 111 25.89 2.50 -11.03
C GLU A 111 25.66 0.98 -11.17
N GLY A 112 24.47 0.55 -11.60
CA GLY A 112 24.12 -0.88 -11.76
C GLY A 112 23.86 -1.60 -10.43
N ASP A 113 23.74 -0.87 -9.32
CA ASP A 113 23.43 -1.44 -8.00
C ASP A 113 21.94 -1.71 -7.86
N GLN A 114 21.52 -2.89 -8.31
CA GLN A 114 20.12 -3.33 -8.29
C GLN A 114 19.55 -3.43 -6.87
N GLU A 115 20.36 -3.82 -5.89
CA GLU A 115 19.89 -3.94 -4.50
C GLU A 115 19.57 -2.57 -3.91
N LEU A 116 20.45 -1.62 -4.11
CA LEU A 116 20.27 -0.24 -3.65
C LEU A 116 19.10 0.44 -4.39
N ALA A 117 18.99 0.27 -5.70
CA ALA A 117 17.87 0.73 -6.50
C ALA A 117 16.54 0.17 -5.98
N ARG A 118 16.46 -1.14 -5.74
CA ARG A 118 15.28 -1.81 -5.15
C ARG A 118 14.90 -1.21 -3.81
N ARG A 119 15.87 -0.94 -2.94
CA ARG A 119 15.65 -0.32 -1.61
C ARG A 119 15.02 1.06 -1.72
N TYR A 120 15.50 1.91 -2.64
CA TYR A 120 14.95 3.25 -2.83
C TYR A 120 13.61 3.24 -3.56
N SER A 121 13.35 2.30 -4.46
CA SER A 121 12.09 2.19 -5.19
C SER A 121 10.86 2.06 -4.28
N HIS A 122 11.01 1.45 -3.09
CA HIS A 122 9.92 1.32 -2.11
C HIS A 122 9.43 2.67 -1.57
N SER A 123 10.32 3.65 -1.44
CA SER A 123 9.97 4.97 -0.91
C SER A 123 9.36 5.92 -1.94
N MET A 124 9.40 5.54 -3.23
CA MET A 124 8.90 6.34 -4.34
C MET A 124 7.42 6.10 -4.64
N ILE A 125 6.82 5.10 -3.99
CA ILE A 125 5.43 4.71 -4.24
C ILE A 125 4.48 5.87 -3.94
N ARG A 126 3.61 6.16 -4.91
CA ARG A 126 2.53 7.15 -4.80
C ARG A 126 1.20 6.46 -5.10
N ILE A 127 0.25 6.69 -4.22
CA ILE A 127 -1.15 6.39 -4.50
C ILE A 127 -1.72 7.62 -5.19
N ASN A 128 -1.99 7.52 -6.48
CA ASN A 128 -2.59 8.57 -7.31
C ASN A 128 -4.09 8.34 -7.47
N GLU A 129 -4.77 9.26 -8.15
CA GLU A 129 -6.22 9.16 -8.39
C GLU A 129 -6.60 7.94 -9.23
N ASP A 130 -5.75 7.53 -10.18
CA ASP A 130 -6.02 6.34 -11.00
C ASP A 130 -6.09 5.07 -10.15
N ILE A 131 -5.13 4.90 -9.23
CA ILE A 131 -5.12 3.79 -8.28
C ILE A 131 -6.38 3.79 -7.41
N ILE A 132 -6.79 4.97 -6.91
CA ILE A 132 -8.01 5.10 -6.11
C ILE A 132 -9.26 4.77 -6.94
N ASN A 133 -9.31 5.22 -8.19
CA ASN A 133 -10.43 4.92 -9.09
C ASN A 133 -10.50 3.43 -9.42
N ASP A 134 -9.36 2.76 -9.59
CA ASP A 134 -9.33 1.30 -9.77
C ASP A 134 -9.88 0.57 -8.54
N VAL A 135 -9.46 0.98 -7.35
CA VAL A 135 -9.93 0.40 -6.08
C VAL A 135 -11.44 0.55 -5.89
N LYS A 136 -12.02 1.68 -6.32
CA LYS A 136 -13.48 1.91 -6.24
C LYS A 136 -14.29 1.07 -7.23
N ARG A 137 -13.66 0.47 -8.23
CA ARG A 137 -14.31 -0.35 -9.26
C ARG A 137 -14.27 -1.84 -8.97
N ILE A 138 -13.44 -2.27 -8.06
CA ILE A 138 -13.30 -3.65 -7.58
C ILE A 138 -14.31 -3.90 -6.45
#